data_e2d556ca11e7a288049042a41f06fd73
#
_entry.id   e2d556ca11e7a288049042a41f06fd73
#
_cell.length_a   1.000
_cell.length_b   1.000
_cell.length_c   1.000
_cell.angle_alpha   90.00
_cell.angle_beta   90.00
_cell.angle_gamma   90.00
#
_symmetry.space_group_name_H-M   'P 1'
#
loop_
_entity.id
_entity.type
_entity.pdbx_description
1 polymer ?
#
loop_
_entity_poly.entity_id
_entity_poly.type
_entity_poly.pdbx_seq_one_letter_code
_entity_poly.pdbx_strand_id
1 'polypeptide(L)'
;MFAIHAQNLTRTFGPVTAVDQLNLTVERGEIFGLVGPDGSGKTTIMRLFSGILRPTSGEAWVLGHPVSKEAEPLKDRIGYMAQRFALYGDLTVMENIHFYADLYDVSKKERIPRIERLLSFSNLAPFKDRLAQNLSGGMKQKLGLTCALVHTPEILFLDEPTNGVDPVSRRDFWRILYDLLREGVTIFVSTAYLDEAERCHRIGLMHQGRLLSIGSPKEVKNLMKGELWEVRCEQRMKAVEILKNLSGVKGAGIFGDRIHVLLEDGDGAKGEMGKALRESGFEVLSLRKIPPSLEDVFIATVPK
;
A
#
# COMPACT_ATOMS: atom_id res chain seq x y z
N MET A 1 -9.45 -10.82 17.76
CA MET A 1 -10.63 -10.86 16.86
C MET A 1 -10.28 -10.06 15.63
N PHE A 2 -10.41 -10.64 14.42
CA PHE A 2 -10.03 -9.97 13.18
C PHE A 2 -10.96 -8.79 12.85
N ALA A 3 -10.40 -7.73 12.33
CA ALA A 3 -11.14 -6.63 11.73
C ALA A 3 -11.64 -7.02 10.33
N ILE A 4 -10.81 -7.76 9.59
CA ILE A 4 -11.15 -8.31 8.27
C ILE A 4 -10.75 -9.78 8.24
N HIS A 5 -11.62 -10.62 7.67
CA HIS A 5 -11.32 -12.02 7.37
C HIS A 5 -11.90 -12.37 6.00
N ALA A 6 -11.08 -12.89 5.09
CA ALA A 6 -11.50 -13.31 3.77
C ALA A 6 -11.12 -14.77 3.53
N GLN A 7 -12.03 -15.53 2.92
CA GLN A 7 -11.87 -16.95 2.59
C GLN A 7 -12.21 -17.19 1.13
N ASN A 8 -11.21 -17.61 0.34
CA ASN A 8 -11.30 -17.93 -1.09
C ASN A 8 -12.06 -16.86 -1.88
N LEU A 9 -11.89 -15.59 -1.46
CA LEU A 9 -12.62 -14.45 -2.02
C LEU A 9 -12.19 -14.23 -3.47
N THR A 10 -13.15 -14.29 -4.39
CA THR A 10 -12.91 -14.18 -5.83
C THR A 10 -13.83 -13.14 -6.45
N ARG A 11 -13.29 -12.33 -7.35
CA ARG A 11 -14.07 -11.40 -8.18
C ARG A 11 -13.63 -11.43 -9.62
N THR A 12 -14.57 -11.74 -10.51
CA THR A 12 -14.40 -11.73 -11.98
C THR A 12 -15.22 -10.62 -12.62
N PHE A 13 -14.73 -10.07 -13.71
CA PHE A 13 -15.40 -9.13 -14.60
C PHE A 13 -15.30 -9.67 -16.03
N GLY A 14 -16.34 -10.34 -16.50
CA GLY A 14 -16.26 -11.08 -17.77
C GLY A 14 -15.11 -12.09 -17.76
N PRO A 15 -14.16 -12.03 -18.71
CA PRO A 15 -13.03 -12.96 -18.75
C PRO A 15 -11.90 -12.63 -17.76
N VAL A 16 -11.93 -11.47 -17.09
CA VAL A 16 -10.85 -11.01 -16.22
C VAL A 16 -11.14 -11.39 -14.77
N THR A 17 -10.26 -12.16 -14.15
CA THR A 17 -10.26 -12.43 -12.70
C THR A 17 -9.43 -11.37 -11.99
N ALA A 18 -10.10 -10.37 -11.41
CA ALA A 18 -9.45 -9.25 -10.74
C ALA A 18 -8.97 -9.58 -9.31
N VAL A 19 -9.63 -10.56 -8.66
CA VAL A 19 -9.22 -11.13 -7.36
C VAL A 19 -9.44 -12.63 -7.45
N ASP A 20 -8.40 -13.42 -7.16
CA ASP A 20 -8.40 -14.86 -7.32
C ASP A 20 -8.10 -15.55 -5.98
N GLN A 21 -9.12 -16.19 -5.40
CA GLN A 21 -9.06 -17.01 -4.19
C GLN A 21 -8.30 -16.36 -3.03
N LEU A 22 -8.54 -15.06 -2.79
CA LEU A 22 -7.88 -14.32 -1.72
C LEU A 22 -8.23 -14.90 -0.34
N ASN A 23 -7.19 -15.27 0.41
CA ASN A 23 -7.27 -15.64 1.82
C ASN A 23 -6.46 -14.62 2.61
N LEU A 24 -7.13 -13.85 3.48
CA LEU A 24 -6.53 -12.72 4.19
C LEU A 24 -7.16 -12.53 5.56
N THR A 25 -6.34 -12.18 6.55
CA THR A 25 -6.79 -11.70 7.85
C THR A 25 -6.12 -10.39 8.20
N VAL A 26 -6.88 -9.44 8.76
CA VAL A 26 -6.39 -8.18 9.31
C VAL A 26 -6.83 -8.08 10.75
N GLU A 27 -5.90 -7.76 11.63
CA GLU A 27 -6.17 -7.63 13.06
C GLU A 27 -6.76 -6.24 13.37
N ARG A 28 -7.47 -6.13 14.52
CA ARG A 28 -7.94 -4.82 14.97
C ARG A 28 -6.76 -3.98 15.46
N GLY A 29 -6.76 -2.69 15.12
CA GLY A 29 -5.73 -1.76 15.54
C GLY A 29 -4.37 -2.01 14.88
N GLU A 30 -4.34 -2.51 13.64
CA GLU A 30 -3.13 -2.56 12.83
C GLU A 30 -3.23 -1.66 11.59
N ILE A 31 -2.10 -1.26 11.04
CA ILE A 31 -1.98 -0.75 9.67
C ILE A 31 -1.59 -1.92 8.78
N PHE A 32 -2.51 -2.35 7.93
CA PHE A 32 -2.27 -3.38 6.93
C PHE A 32 -2.07 -2.75 5.55
N GLY A 33 -0.95 -3.03 4.90
CA GLY A 33 -0.61 -2.55 3.56
C GLY A 33 -0.90 -3.59 2.48
N LEU A 34 -1.78 -3.28 1.53
CA LEU A 34 -1.96 -4.09 0.32
C LEU A 34 -1.10 -3.50 -0.80
N VAL A 35 -0.04 -4.21 -1.17
CA VAL A 35 1.06 -3.68 -1.99
C VAL A 35 1.13 -4.41 -3.32
N GLY A 36 1.27 -3.65 -4.41
CA GLY A 36 1.40 -4.23 -5.75
C GLY A 36 1.26 -3.19 -6.85
N PRO A 37 1.61 -3.55 -8.09
CA PRO A 37 1.53 -2.65 -9.24
C PRO A 37 0.07 -2.28 -9.57
N ASP A 38 -0.08 -1.31 -10.47
CA ASP A 38 -1.38 -0.96 -11.01
C ASP A 38 -2.02 -2.18 -11.71
N GLY A 39 -3.33 -2.33 -11.53
CA GLY A 39 -4.06 -3.48 -12.06
C GLY A 39 -3.90 -4.79 -11.28
N SER A 40 -3.15 -4.83 -10.17
CA SER A 40 -3.00 -6.06 -9.37
C SER A 40 -4.24 -6.48 -8.58
N GLY A 41 -5.31 -5.68 -8.56
CA GLY A 41 -6.57 -6.01 -7.89
C GLY A 41 -6.82 -5.26 -6.57
N LYS A 42 -5.92 -4.38 -6.11
CA LYS A 42 -5.99 -3.67 -4.82
C LYS A 42 -7.32 -2.93 -4.61
N THR A 43 -7.68 -2.04 -5.53
CA THR A 43 -8.95 -1.30 -5.50
C THR A 43 -10.17 -2.23 -5.50
N THR A 44 -10.10 -3.34 -6.23
CA THR A 44 -11.20 -4.33 -6.26
C THR A 44 -11.38 -4.98 -4.88
N ILE A 45 -10.29 -5.35 -4.20
CA ILE A 45 -10.32 -5.92 -2.85
C ILE A 45 -10.92 -4.90 -1.87
N MET A 46 -10.48 -3.64 -1.91
CA MET A 46 -11.05 -2.61 -1.05
C MET A 46 -12.55 -2.41 -1.24
N ARG A 47 -13.02 -2.41 -2.50
CA ARG A 47 -14.45 -2.30 -2.82
C ARG A 47 -15.24 -3.53 -2.39
N LEU A 48 -14.63 -4.71 -2.40
CA LEU A 48 -15.24 -5.92 -1.83
C LEU A 48 -15.38 -5.80 -0.33
N PHE A 49 -14.32 -5.43 0.40
CA PHE A 49 -14.33 -5.30 1.86
C PHE A 49 -15.25 -4.17 2.34
N SER A 50 -15.37 -3.09 1.58
CA SER A 50 -16.31 -2.00 1.90
C SER A 50 -17.77 -2.27 1.49
N GLY A 51 -18.06 -3.46 0.91
CA GLY A 51 -19.41 -3.81 0.47
C GLY A 51 -19.90 -3.08 -0.79
N ILE A 52 -19.03 -2.28 -1.45
CA ILE A 52 -19.34 -1.58 -2.72
C ILE A 52 -19.48 -2.60 -3.86
N LEU A 53 -18.68 -3.67 -3.83
CA LEU A 53 -18.75 -4.78 -4.79
C LEU A 53 -19.12 -6.07 -4.07
N ARG A 54 -19.92 -6.92 -4.75
CA ARG A 54 -20.18 -8.28 -4.29
C ARG A 54 -19.13 -9.25 -4.85
N PRO A 55 -18.70 -10.26 -4.08
CA PRO A 55 -17.82 -11.30 -4.60
C PRO A 55 -18.53 -12.16 -5.66
N THR A 56 -17.76 -12.77 -6.56
CA THR A 56 -18.25 -13.80 -7.48
C THR A 56 -18.35 -15.15 -6.76
N SER A 57 -17.36 -15.45 -5.89
CA SER A 57 -17.36 -16.62 -4.99
C SER A 57 -16.49 -16.34 -3.77
N GLY A 58 -16.56 -17.24 -2.79
CA GLY A 58 -15.92 -17.02 -1.49
C GLY A 58 -16.67 -15.99 -0.65
N GLU A 59 -16.13 -15.62 0.49
CA GLU A 59 -16.74 -14.66 1.42
C GLU A 59 -15.69 -13.84 2.14
N ALA A 60 -16.07 -12.63 2.55
CA ALA A 60 -15.30 -11.83 3.49
C ALA A 60 -16.21 -11.30 4.60
N TRP A 61 -15.62 -11.17 5.78
CA TRP A 61 -16.24 -10.57 6.95
C TRP A 61 -15.42 -9.34 7.35
N VAL A 62 -16.12 -8.25 7.55
CA VAL A 62 -15.56 -7.00 8.05
C VAL A 62 -16.28 -6.65 9.35
N LEU A 63 -15.53 -6.45 10.43
CA LEU A 63 -16.08 -6.25 11.78
C LEU A 63 -17.09 -7.33 12.20
N GLY A 64 -16.95 -8.55 11.66
CA GLY A 64 -17.84 -9.69 11.92
C GLY A 64 -19.07 -9.78 11.01
N HIS A 65 -19.30 -8.80 10.11
CA HIS A 65 -20.41 -8.79 9.17
C HIS A 65 -19.99 -9.33 7.80
N PRO A 66 -20.72 -10.30 7.21
CA PRO A 66 -20.42 -10.81 5.88
C PRO A 66 -20.77 -9.77 4.81
N VAL A 67 -19.76 -9.41 3.99
CA VAL A 67 -19.88 -8.31 3.00
C VAL A 67 -20.85 -8.63 1.85
N SER A 68 -21.11 -9.92 1.57
CA SER A 68 -22.03 -10.34 0.53
C SER A 68 -23.51 -10.09 0.87
N LYS A 69 -23.83 -10.01 2.17
CA LYS A 69 -25.23 -9.98 2.68
C LYS A 69 -25.53 -8.74 3.50
N GLU A 70 -24.60 -8.24 4.28
CA GLU A 70 -24.82 -7.24 5.34
C GLU A 70 -23.90 -6.02 5.17
N ALA A 71 -23.94 -5.37 3.99
CA ALA A 71 -23.13 -4.17 3.77
C ALA A 71 -23.69 -2.92 4.50
N GLU A 72 -25.01 -2.85 4.76
CA GLU A 72 -25.63 -1.69 5.43
C GLU A 72 -25.08 -1.42 6.84
N PRO A 73 -24.96 -2.42 7.77
CA PRO A 73 -24.40 -2.18 9.10
C PRO A 73 -22.93 -1.75 9.10
N LEU A 74 -22.24 -1.92 7.97
CA LEU A 74 -20.82 -1.54 7.83
C LEU A 74 -20.63 -0.07 7.50
N LYS A 75 -21.61 0.57 6.81
CA LYS A 75 -21.44 1.92 6.27
C LYS A 75 -21.07 2.95 7.33
N ASP A 76 -21.68 2.87 8.51
CA ASP A 76 -21.42 3.80 9.60
C ASP A 76 -20.14 3.48 10.41
N ARG A 77 -19.55 2.31 10.18
CA ARG A 77 -18.42 1.81 10.93
C ARG A 77 -17.11 1.80 10.13
N ILE A 78 -17.19 2.06 8.82
CA ILE A 78 -16.05 2.12 7.92
C ILE A 78 -15.91 3.50 7.29
N GLY A 79 -14.67 3.96 7.14
CA GLY A 79 -14.34 5.10 6.30
C GLY A 79 -13.70 4.62 5.00
N TYR A 80 -14.04 5.22 3.87
CA TYR A 80 -13.46 4.89 2.58
C TYR A 80 -12.95 6.14 1.87
N MET A 81 -11.66 6.15 1.55
CA MET A 81 -11.02 7.19 0.78
C MET A 81 -10.60 6.61 -0.58
N ALA A 82 -11.25 7.06 -1.64
CA ALA A 82 -10.98 6.60 -3.00
C ALA A 82 -9.67 7.20 -3.55
N GLN A 83 -9.04 6.49 -4.49
CA GLN A 83 -7.81 6.91 -5.17
C GLN A 83 -7.93 8.29 -5.83
N ARG A 84 -9.08 8.57 -6.45
CA ARG A 84 -9.35 9.89 -7.06
C ARG A 84 -10.02 10.79 -6.05
N PHE A 85 -9.66 12.09 -6.09
CA PHE A 85 -10.31 13.11 -5.30
C PHE A 85 -11.83 13.10 -5.58
N ALA A 86 -12.60 12.58 -4.63
CA ALA A 86 -14.04 12.35 -4.75
C ALA A 86 -14.87 13.40 -3.99
N LEU A 87 -14.27 14.54 -3.65
CA LEU A 87 -14.91 15.63 -2.92
C LEU A 87 -15.40 16.71 -3.87
N TYR A 88 -16.32 17.53 -3.40
CA TYR A 88 -16.89 18.62 -4.17
C TYR A 88 -15.91 19.80 -4.28
N GLY A 89 -15.38 20.03 -5.48
CA GLY A 89 -14.35 21.04 -5.71
C GLY A 89 -14.85 22.48 -5.54
N ASP A 90 -16.11 22.71 -5.80
CA ASP A 90 -16.86 23.98 -5.68
C ASP A 90 -17.35 24.27 -4.26
N LEU A 91 -17.24 23.33 -3.34
CA LEU A 91 -17.43 23.54 -1.91
C LEU A 91 -16.12 23.89 -1.22
N THR A 92 -16.21 24.67 -0.15
CA THR A 92 -15.08 24.94 0.75
C THR A 92 -14.66 23.68 1.52
N VAL A 93 -13.52 23.72 2.20
CA VAL A 93 -13.08 22.65 3.13
C VAL A 93 -14.16 22.39 4.16
N MET A 94 -14.69 23.45 4.79
CA MET A 94 -15.72 23.34 5.82
C MET A 94 -17.02 22.76 5.29
N GLU A 95 -17.49 23.21 4.13
CA GLU A 95 -18.72 22.71 3.51
C GLU A 95 -18.61 21.24 3.11
N ASN A 96 -17.46 20.80 2.58
CA ASN A 96 -17.22 19.38 2.34
C ASN A 96 -17.34 18.55 3.62
N ILE A 97 -16.71 18.99 4.73
CA ILE A 97 -16.78 18.27 6.00
C ILE A 97 -18.21 18.22 6.54
N HIS A 98 -18.94 19.33 6.45
CA HIS A 98 -20.36 19.38 6.86
C HIS A 98 -21.23 18.46 6.01
N PHE A 99 -21.03 18.41 4.69
CA PHE A 99 -21.74 17.52 3.80
C PHE A 99 -21.58 16.05 4.23
N TYR A 100 -20.35 15.61 4.51
CA TYR A 100 -20.12 14.24 5.00
C TYR A 100 -20.69 14.03 6.40
N ALA A 101 -20.62 15.03 7.27
CA ALA A 101 -21.24 14.94 8.60
C ALA A 101 -22.78 14.81 8.51
N ASP A 102 -23.42 15.46 7.53
CA ASP A 102 -24.84 15.28 7.24
C ASP A 102 -25.15 13.90 6.66
N LEU A 103 -24.30 13.42 5.72
CA LEU A 103 -24.46 12.11 5.08
C LEU A 103 -24.43 10.95 6.09
N TYR A 104 -23.64 11.07 7.16
CA TYR A 104 -23.48 10.08 8.22
C TYR A 104 -24.31 10.43 9.48
N ASP A 105 -25.29 11.31 9.39
CA ASP A 105 -26.19 11.72 10.48
C ASP A 105 -25.45 12.11 11.80
N VAL A 106 -24.24 12.69 11.66
CA VAL A 106 -23.48 13.14 12.83
C VAL A 106 -24.23 14.27 13.53
N SER A 107 -24.60 14.06 14.79
CA SER A 107 -25.41 14.99 15.55
C SER A 107 -24.76 16.39 15.65
N LYS A 108 -25.56 17.45 15.62
CA LYS A 108 -25.04 18.86 15.69
C LYS A 108 -24.20 19.09 16.94
N LYS A 109 -24.51 18.42 18.04
CA LYS A 109 -23.80 18.55 19.32
C LYS A 109 -22.37 17.95 19.24
N GLU A 110 -22.21 16.82 18.56
CA GLU A 110 -20.94 16.13 18.39
C GLU A 110 -20.11 16.71 17.23
N ARG A 111 -20.78 17.24 16.21
CA ARG A 111 -20.19 17.72 14.97
C ARG A 111 -19.14 18.82 15.19
N ILE A 112 -19.49 19.85 15.96
CA ILE A 112 -18.63 21.02 16.12
C ILE A 112 -17.27 20.66 16.74
N PRO A 113 -17.20 20.06 17.93
CA PRO A 113 -15.91 19.71 18.53
C PRO A 113 -15.13 18.69 17.69
N ARG A 114 -15.83 17.81 16.98
CA ARG A 114 -15.21 16.80 16.12
C ARG A 114 -14.56 17.44 14.88
N ILE A 115 -15.26 18.36 14.22
CA ILE A 115 -14.73 19.10 13.06
C ILE A 115 -13.52 19.95 13.45
N GLU A 116 -13.59 20.67 14.57
CA GLU A 116 -12.46 21.47 15.07
C GLU A 116 -11.23 20.61 15.32
N ARG A 117 -11.42 19.46 15.97
CA ARG A 117 -10.33 18.47 16.19
C ARG A 117 -9.75 17.97 14.86
N LEU A 118 -10.59 17.56 13.90
CA LEU A 118 -10.15 17.03 12.61
C LEU A 118 -9.45 18.10 11.76
N LEU A 119 -9.91 19.35 11.78
CA LEU A 119 -9.24 20.46 11.10
C LEU A 119 -7.86 20.76 11.68
N SER A 120 -7.74 20.73 13.01
CA SER A 120 -6.45 20.89 13.70
C SER A 120 -5.51 19.73 13.37
N PHE A 121 -6.00 18.51 13.44
CA PHE A 121 -5.27 17.28 13.18
C PHE A 121 -4.73 17.18 11.75
N SER A 122 -5.53 17.63 10.76
CA SER A 122 -5.15 17.66 9.35
C SER A 122 -4.34 18.90 8.95
N ASN A 123 -4.17 19.88 9.85
CA ASN A 123 -3.63 21.21 9.56
C ASN A 123 -4.41 21.96 8.47
N LEU A 124 -5.73 21.77 8.41
CA LEU A 124 -6.61 22.44 7.45
C LEU A 124 -7.36 23.64 8.04
N ALA A 125 -7.26 23.89 9.35
CA ALA A 125 -7.95 24.99 10.02
C ALA A 125 -7.73 26.37 9.36
N PRO A 126 -6.50 26.77 8.93
CA PRO A 126 -6.26 28.04 8.24
C PRO A 126 -6.91 28.14 6.85
N PHE A 127 -7.37 27.01 6.29
CA PHE A 127 -7.87 26.88 4.93
C PHE A 127 -9.36 26.50 4.89
N LYS A 128 -10.07 26.54 6.02
CA LYS A 128 -11.45 26.06 6.16
C LYS A 128 -12.42 26.68 5.19
N ASP A 129 -12.21 27.96 4.82
CA ASP A 129 -13.05 28.73 3.91
C ASP A 129 -12.57 28.72 2.46
N ARG A 130 -11.48 27.96 2.16
CA ARG A 130 -10.95 27.81 0.79
C ARG A 130 -11.72 26.74 0.04
N LEU A 131 -12.04 27.01 -1.24
CA LEU A 131 -12.62 26.00 -2.14
C LEU A 131 -11.69 24.78 -2.29
N ALA A 132 -12.25 23.58 -2.25
CA ALA A 132 -11.49 22.35 -2.31
C ALA A 132 -10.70 22.19 -3.62
N GLN A 133 -11.21 22.70 -4.76
CA GLN A 133 -10.47 22.71 -6.02
C GLN A 133 -9.16 23.49 -5.95
N ASN A 134 -9.08 24.52 -5.11
CA ASN A 134 -7.93 25.42 -4.95
C ASN A 134 -6.90 24.92 -3.91
N LEU A 135 -7.07 23.71 -3.38
CA LEU A 135 -6.13 23.06 -2.48
C LEU A 135 -5.00 22.40 -3.27
N SER A 136 -3.82 22.29 -2.65
CA SER A 136 -2.75 21.44 -3.18
C SER A 136 -3.13 19.95 -3.13
N GLY A 137 -2.42 19.09 -3.89
CA GLY A 137 -2.68 17.65 -3.89
C GLY A 137 -2.68 17.05 -2.48
N GLY A 138 -1.64 17.33 -1.69
CA GLY A 138 -1.55 16.86 -0.30
C GLY A 138 -2.66 17.40 0.60
N MET A 139 -3.11 18.66 0.41
CA MET A 139 -4.24 19.21 1.16
C MET A 139 -5.57 18.54 0.76
N LYS A 140 -5.76 18.22 -0.52
CA LYS A 140 -6.92 17.46 -1.00
C LYS A 140 -6.98 16.08 -0.36
N GLN A 141 -5.85 15.39 -0.26
CA GLN A 141 -5.79 14.08 0.40
C GLN A 141 -6.11 14.19 1.90
N LYS A 142 -5.58 15.21 2.58
CA LYS A 142 -5.92 15.48 3.99
C LYS A 142 -7.41 15.79 4.17
N LEU A 143 -8.02 16.55 3.26
CA LEU A 143 -9.47 16.82 3.30
C LEU A 143 -10.28 15.53 3.08
N GLY A 144 -9.90 14.69 2.11
CA GLY A 144 -10.53 13.39 1.89
C GLY A 144 -10.49 12.50 3.14
N LEU A 145 -9.32 12.43 3.78
CA LEU A 145 -9.17 11.72 5.05
C LEU A 145 -10.04 12.32 6.16
N THR A 146 -10.07 13.65 6.28
CA THR A 146 -10.89 14.36 7.27
C THR A 146 -12.38 14.04 7.10
N CYS A 147 -12.88 14.05 5.86
CA CYS A 147 -14.26 13.68 5.54
C CYS A 147 -14.56 12.20 5.86
N ALA A 148 -13.63 11.29 5.56
CA ALA A 148 -13.77 9.87 5.87
C ALA A 148 -13.73 9.56 7.37
N LEU A 149 -13.27 10.50 8.21
CA LEU A 149 -13.16 10.36 9.66
C LEU A 149 -14.29 11.01 10.44
N VAL A 150 -15.14 11.82 9.80
CA VAL A 150 -16.13 12.66 10.49
C VAL A 150 -17.12 11.85 11.32
N HIS A 151 -17.42 10.60 10.93
CA HIS A 151 -18.32 9.67 11.63
C HIS A 151 -17.60 8.70 12.58
N THR A 152 -16.28 8.86 12.80
CA THR A 152 -15.45 8.04 13.70
C THR A 152 -15.47 6.53 13.36
N PRO A 153 -15.00 6.13 12.18
CA PRO A 153 -15.01 4.73 11.75
C PRO A 153 -14.08 3.84 12.59
N GLU A 154 -14.42 2.55 12.72
CA GLU A 154 -13.56 1.52 13.33
C GLU A 154 -12.49 1.01 12.36
N ILE A 155 -12.80 1.05 11.04
CA ILE A 155 -11.85 0.70 9.96
C ILE A 155 -11.82 1.83 8.93
N LEU A 156 -10.61 2.13 8.48
CA LEU A 156 -10.35 3.11 7.42
C LEU A 156 -9.73 2.41 6.21
N PHE A 157 -10.41 2.43 5.08
CA PHE A 157 -9.91 1.97 3.79
C PHE A 157 -9.34 3.15 3.00
N LEU A 158 -8.07 3.07 2.63
CA LEU A 158 -7.34 4.13 1.93
C LEU A 158 -6.78 3.60 0.61
N ASP A 159 -7.39 3.98 -0.51
CA ASP A 159 -7.00 3.51 -1.84
C ASP A 159 -5.96 4.45 -2.46
N GLU A 160 -4.68 4.07 -2.39
CA GLU A 160 -3.52 4.85 -2.86
C GLU A 160 -3.54 6.31 -2.39
N PRO A 161 -3.66 6.57 -1.07
CA PRO A 161 -4.01 7.89 -0.53
C PRO A 161 -2.94 8.95 -0.75
N THR A 162 -1.71 8.56 -1.09
CA THR A 162 -0.57 9.47 -1.25
C THR A 162 -0.04 9.49 -2.68
N ASN A 163 -0.78 8.89 -3.63
CA ASN A 163 -0.39 8.91 -5.03
C ASN A 163 -0.38 10.36 -5.57
N GLY A 164 0.75 10.75 -6.20
CA GLY A 164 0.95 12.11 -6.70
C GLY A 164 1.13 13.20 -5.62
N VAL A 165 1.38 12.81 -4.37
CA VAL A 165 1.65 13.73 -3.25
C VAL A 165 3.16 13.89 -3.05
N ASP A 166 3.60 15.12 -2.78
CA ASP A 166 4.99 15.41 -2.49
C ASP A 166 5.50 14.70 -1.21
N PRO A 167 6.82 14.46 -1.07
CA PRO A 167 7.36 13.70 0.05
C PRO A 167 7.08 14.29 1.44
N VAL A 168 6.98 15.62 1.58
CA VAL A 168 6.70 16.29 2.85
C VAL A 168 5.25 16.05 3.26
N SER A 169 4.32 16.30 2.33
CA SER A 169 2.89 16.07 2.55
C SER A 169 2.59 14.58 2.79
N ARG A 170 3.31 13.66 2.11
CA ARG A 170 3.20 12.21 2.34
C ARG A 170 3.63 11.85 3.76
N ARG A 171 4.76 12.35 4.25
CA ARG A 171 5.22 12.13 5.62
C ARG A 171 4.20 12.61 6.65
N ASP A 172 3.60 13.79 6.42
CA ASP A 172 2.60 14.35 7.31
C ASP A 172 1.30 13.53 7.30
N PHE A 173 0.90 13.02 6.14
CA PHE A 173 -0.24 12.11 6.01
C PHE A 173 -0.03 10.82 6.84
N TRP A 174 1.15 10.20 6.76
CA TRP A 174 1.47 9.02 7.55
C TRP A 174 1.50 9.27 9.05
N ARG A 175 1.90 10.48 9.51
CA ARG A 175 1.78 10.87 10.93
C ARG A 175 0.33 10.82 11.41
N ILE A 176 -0.58 11.36 10.59
CA ILE A 176 -2.01 11.29 10.86
C ILE A 176 -2.48 9.84 11.01
N LEU A 177 -2.05 8.93 10.14
CA LEU A 177 -2.40 7.51 10.24
C LEU A 177 -1.90 6.87 11.54
N TYR A 178 -0.68 7.19 11.98
CA TYR A 178 -0.16 6.67 13.25
C TYR A 178 -0.91 7.21 14.47
N ASP A 179 -1.39 8.45 14.42
CA ASP A 179 -2.19 9.00 15.50
C ASP A 179 -3.58 8.34 15.57
N LEU A 180 -4.22 8.09 14.42
CA LEU A 180 -5.46 7.31 14.33
C LEU A 180 -5.31 5.87 14.84
N LEU A 181 -4.19 5.25 14.53
CA LEU A 181 -3.86 3.93 15.04
C LEU A 181 -3.80 3.88 16.57
N ARG A 182 -3.19 4.90 17.20
CA ARG A 182 -3.14 5.03 18.67
C ARG A 182 -4.53 5.20 19.29
N GLU A 183 -5.48 5.72 18.52
CA GLU A 183 -6.89 5.82 18.91
C GLU A 183 -7.66 4.50 18.69
N GLY A 184 -6.99 3.46 18.20
CA GLY A 184 -7.56 2.13 17.99
C GLY A 184 -8.21 1.91 16.62
N VAL A 185 -8.10 2.87 15.68
CA VAL A 185 -8.62 2.71 14.31
C VAL A 185 -7.77 1.68 13.56
N THR A 186 -8.43 0.72 12.93
CA THR A 186 -7.78 -0.22 12.01
C THR A 186 -7.62 0.45 10.64
N ILE A 187 -6.45 0.34 10.02
CA ILE A 187 -6.18 0.99 8.74
C ILE A 187 -5.80 -0.05 7.71
N PHE A 188 -6.54 -0.08 6.60
CA PHE A 188 -6.24 -0.88 5.43
C PHE A 188 -5.88 0.04 4.27
N VAL A 189 -4.60 0.08 3.90
CA VAL A 189 -4.08 0.99 2.88
C VAL A 189 -3.59 0.22 1.66
N SER A 190 -3.97 0.63 0.45
CA SER A 190 -3.33 0.18 -0.78
C SER A 190 -2.23 1.13 -1.19
N THR A 191 -1.16 0.60 -1.74
CA THR A 191 -0.08 1.40 -2.31
C THR A 191 0.72 0.63 -3.37
N ALA A 192 1.22 1.33 -4.37
CA ALA A 192 2.25 0.82 -5.27
C ALA A 192 3.68 1.13 -4.76
N TYR A 193 3.80 1.98 -3.72
CA TYR A 193 5.07 2.43 -3.18
C TYR A 193 5.57 1.50 -2.07
N LEU A 194 6.71 0.86 -2.30
CA LEU A 194 7.29 -0.09 -1.35
C LEU A 194 7.90 0.57 -0.10
N ASP A 195 8.29 1.85 -0.19
CA ASP A 195 8.70 2.66 0.96
C ASP A 195 7.54 2.95 1.93
N GLU A 196 6.31 2.99 1.44
CA GLU A 196 5.11 3.07 2.28
C GLU A 196 4.76 1.73 2.91
N ALA A 197 4.97 0.63 2.19
CA ALA A 197 4.81 -0.71 2.72
C ALA A 197 5.67 -0.96 3.97
N GLU A 198 6.88 -0.40 4.02
CA GLU A 198 7.78 -0.47 5.19
C GLU A 198 7.19 0.21 6.46
N ARG A 199 6.18 1.04 6.30
CA ARG A 199 5.50 1.75 7.40
C ARG A 199 4.34 0.97 8.00
N CYS A 200 3.91 -0.11 7.35
CA CYS A 200 2.81 -0.95 7.79
C CYS A 200 3.26 -1.99 8.82
N HIS A 201 2.36 -2.45 9.67
CA HIS A 201 2.63 -3.56 10.60
C HIS A 201 2.74 -4.88 9.85
N ARG A 202 1.79 -5.11 8.94
CA ARG A 202 1.77 -6.26 8.03
C ARG A 202 1.44 -5.79 6.63
N ILE A 203 1.93 -6.54 5.65
CA ILE A 203 1.68 -6.28 4.24
C ILE A 203 1.25 -7.55 3.52
N GLY A 204 0.47 -7.38 2.47
CA GLY A 204 0.19 -8.40 1.48
C GLY A 204 0.71 -7.96 0.12
N LEU A 205 1.60 -8.74 -0.48
CA LEU A 205 2.09 -8.48 -1.83
C LEU A 205 1.12 -9.06 -2.86
N MET A 206 0.64 -8.20 -3.75
CA MET A 206 -0.36 -8.55 -4.78
C MET A 206 0.23 -8.51 -6.19
N HIS A 207 -0.09 -9.52 -6.97
CA HIS A 207 0.19 -9.54 -8.39
C HIS A 207 -0.92 -10.27 -9.16
N GLN A 208 -1.44 -9.67 -10.23
CA GLN A 208 -2.46 -10.27 -11.12
C GLN A 208 -3.65 -10.93 -10.36
N GLY A 209 -4.20 -10.22 -9.38
CA GLY A 209 -5.34 -10.68 -8.59
C GLY A 209 -5.00 -11.68 -7.47
N ARG A 210 -3.75 -12.09 -7.32
CA ARG A 210 -3.31 -13.07 -6.33
C ARG A 210 -2.45 -12.46 -5.24
N LEU A 211 -2.61 -12.96 -4.02
CA LEU A 211 -1.75 -12.66 -2.90
C LEU A 211 -0.51 -13.55 -2.96
N LEU A 212 0.67 -12.95 -3.19
CA LEU A 212 1.94 -13.69 -3.31
C LEU A 212 2.54 -14.03 -1.94
N SER A 213 2.44 -13.09 -1.00
CA SER A 213 2.94 -13.28 0.37
C SER A 213 2.23 -12.34 1.33
N ILE A 214 2.24 -12.70 2.62
CA ILE A 214 1.70 -11.89 3.72
C ILE A 214 2.63 -12.00 4.93
N GLY A 215 2.83 -10.91 5.65
CA GLY A 215 3.64 -10.86 6.87
C GLY A 215 4.03 -9.43 7.22
N SER A 216 4.81 -9.25 8.27
CA SER A 216 5.49 -7.97 8.51
C SER A 216 6.49 -7.69 7.37
N PRO A 217 6.86 -6.42 7.12
CA PRO A 217 7.87 -6.10 6.10
C PRO A 217 9.17 -6.88 6.28
N LYS A 218 9.56 -7.13 7.54
CA LYS A 218 10.75 -7.92 7.88
C LYS A 218 10.59 -9.40 7.51
N GLU A 219 9.46 -10.02 7.83
CA GLU A 219 9.16 -11.41 7.48
C GLU A 219 9.11 -11.59 5.97
N VAL A 220 8.46 -10.67 5.26
CA VAL A 220 8.40 -10.71 3.79
C VAL A 220 9.79 -10.60 3.16
N LYS A 221 10.66 -9.71 3.68
CA LYS A 221 12.06 -9.64 3.23
C LYS A 221 12.83 -10.94 3.47
N ASN A 222 12.56 -11.62 4.57
CA ASN A 222 13.21 -12.89 4.91
C ASN A 222 12.74 -14.08 4.03
N LEU A 223 11.70 -13.92 3.20
CA LEU A 223 11.31 -14.94 2.23
C LEU A 223 12.32 -15.10 1.09
N MET A 224 13.16 -14.09 0.85
CA MET A 224 14.22 -14.17 -0.15
C MET A 224 15.31 -15.15 0.33
N LYS A 225 15.43 -16.28 -0.39
CA LYS A 225 16.47 -17.30 -0.12
C LYS A 225 17.70 -16.98 -0.95
N GLY A 226 18.85 -16.92 -0.30
CA GLY A 226 20.14 -16.61 -0.90
C GLY A 226 20.72 -15.28 -0.41
N GLU A 227 21.80 -14.84 -1.02
CA GLU A 227 22.49 -13.60 -0.69
C GLU A 227 22.29 -12.56 -1.77
N LEU A 228 21.89 -11.36 -1.36
CA LEU A 228 21.75 -10.23 -2.28
C LEU A 228 23.04 -9.39 -2.28
N TRP A 229 23.57 -9.17 -3.46
CA TRP A 229 24.78 -8.38 -3.70
C TRP A 229 24.48 -7.18 -4.58
N GLU A 230 25.06 -6.04 -4.22
CA GLU A 230 25.02 -4.80 -4.99
C GLU A 230 26.33 -4.66 -5.77
N VAL A 231 26.22 -4.46 -7.08
CA VAL A 231 27.33 -4.21 -7.99
C VAL A 231 27.18 -2.83 -8.60
N ARG A 232 28.24 -2.03 -8.54
CA ARG A 232 28.35 -0.75 -9.26
C ARG A 232 29.42 -0.86 -10.35
N CYS A 233 29.00 -0.67 -11.58
CA CYS A 233 29.87 -0.61 -12.74
C CYS A 233 29.24 0.25 -13.84
N GLU A 234 30.04 0.67 -14.81
CA GLU A 234 29.53 1.28 -16.04
C GLU A 234 28.85 0.24 -16.93
N GLN A 235 28.08 0.70 -17.93
CA GLN A 235 27.38 -0.15 -18.91
C GLN A 235 26.53 -1.28 -18.30
N ARG A 236 25.71 -0.93 -17.29
CA ARG A 236 24.92 -1.87 -16.45
C ARG A 236 24.12 -2.92 -17.22
N MET A 237 23.53 -2.57 -18.39
CA MET A 237 22.77 -3.52 -19.21
C MET A 237 23.60 -4.75 -19.61
N LYS A 238 24.81 -4.51 -20.15
CA LYS A 238 25.71 -5.60 -20.55
C LYS A 238 26.23 -6.38 -19.34
N ALA A 239 26.53 -5.68 -18.24
CA ALA A 239 27.00 -6.33 -17.01
C ALA A 239 25.94 -7.27 -16.42
N VAL A 240 24.65 -6.89 -16.45
CA VAL A 240 23.54 -7.77 -16.02
C VAL A 240 23.46 -9.05 -16.86
N GLU A 241 23.67 -8.98 -18.18
CA GLU A 241 23.64 -10.16 -19.05
C GLU A 241 24.78 -11.14 -18.70
N ILE A 242 25.98 -10.63 -18.42
CA ILE A 242 27.11 -11.45 -17.99
C ILE A 242 26.80 -12.10 -16.63
N LEU A 243 26.35 -11.29 -15.66
CA LEU A 243 26.05 -11.75 -14.31
C LEU A 243 24.96 -12.81 -14.27
N LYS A 244 23.92 -12.70 -15.10
CA LYS A 244 22.83 -13.70 -15.20
C LYS A 244 23.31 -15.06 -15.66
N ASN A 245 24.38 -15.13 -16.43
CA ASN A 245 24.92 -16.38 -16.99
C ASN A 245 25.94 -17.05 -16.06
N LEU A 246 26.30 -16.46 -14.93
CA LEU A 246 27.22 -17.06 -13.97
C LEU A 246 26.57 -18.19 -13.14
N SER A 247 27.35 -19.21 -12.87
CA SER A 247 26.95 -20.28 -11.98
C SER A 247 26.65 -19.74 -10.58
N GLY A 248 25.57 -20.22 -9.93
CA GLY A 248 25.15 -19.76 -8.61
C GLY A 248 24.39 -18.43 -8.58
N VAL A 249 24.17 -17.76 -9.73
CA VAL A 249 23.32 -16.57 -9.83
C VAL A 249 21.89 -16.97 -10.13
N LYS A 250 20.97 -16.71 -9.19
CA LYS A 250 19.52 -16.92 -9.36
C LYS A 250 18.86 -15.81 -10.19
N GLY A 251 19.40 -14.61 -10.11
CA GLY A 251 18.88 -13.46 -10.83
C GLY A 251 19.77 -12.24 -10.70
N ALA A 252 19.73 -11.37 -11.71
CA ALA A 252 20.35 -10.06 -11.68
C ALA A 252 19.43 -9.04 -12.33
N GLY A 253 19.40 -7.81 -11.78
CA GLY A 253 18.54 -6.73 -12.27
C GLY A 253 19.14 -5.36 -12.02
N ILE A 254 18.71 -4.35 -12.78
CA ILE A 254 19.13 -2.97 -12.61
C ILE A 254 18.22 -2.30 -11.58
N PHE A 255 18.83 -1.64 -10.58
CA PHE A 255 18.18 -0.85 -9.54
C PHE A 255 18.79 0.55 -9.53
N GLY A 256 18.16 1.48 -10.20
CA GLY A 256 18.66 2.83 -10.37
C GLY A 256 20.05 2.87 -11.02
N ASP A 257 21.07 3.29 -10.29
CA ASP A 257 22.47 3.35 -10.71
C ASP A 257 23.30 2.09 -10.40
N ARG A 258 22.64 1.02 -9.91
CA ARG A 258 23.27 -0.22 -9.39
C ARG A 258 22.67 -1.45 -10.05
N ILE A 259 23.35 -2.58 -9.85
CA ILE A 259 22.87 -3.89 -10.22
C ILE A 259 22.70 -4.69 -8.92
N HIS A 260 21.53 -5.29 -8.72
CA HIS A 260 21.30 -6.27 -7.66
C HIS A 260 21.45 -7.67 -8.23
N VAL A 261 22.20 -8.51 -7.55
CA VAL A 261 22.47 -9.90 -7.93
C VAL A 261 22.10 -10.82 -6.77
N LEU A 262 21.17 -11.72 -7.00
CA LEU A 262 20.78 -12.75 -6.05
C LEU A 262 21.60 -14.00 -6.29
N LEU A 263 22.37 -14.40 -5.29
CA LEU A 263 23.18 -15.61 -5.29
C LEU A 263 22.51 -16.74 -4.51
N GLU A 264 22.73 -17.98 -4.93
CA GLU A 264 22.24 -19.17 -4.22
C GLU A 264 23.05 -19.41 -2.93
N ASP A 265 24.39 -19.44 -3.03
CA ASP A 265 25.36 -19.52 -1.93
C ASP A 265 26.46 -18.48 -2.13
N GLY A 266 26.82 -17.74 -1.04
CA GLY A 266 27.57 -16.48 -1.15
C GLY A 266 29.08 -16.59 -1.39
N ASP A 267 29.77 -17.61 -0.87
CA ASP A 267 31.22 -17.52 -0.73
C ASP A 267 32.02 -17.78 -2.02
N GLY A 268 31.53 -18.62 -2.94
CA GLY A 268 32.21 -18.87 -4.23
C GLY A 268 31.89 -17.82 -5.30
N ALA A 269 30.62 -17.46 -5.43
CA ALA A 269 30.12 -16.63 -6.52
C ALA A 269 30.56 -15.16 -6.45
N LYS A 270 30.90 -14.61 -5.27
CA LYS A 270 31.44 -13.25 -5.12
C LYS A 270 32.74 -13.05 -5.92
N GLY A 271 33.69 -13.99 -5.79
CA GLY A 271 34.96 -13.94 -6.48
C GLY A 271 34.78 -14.03 -8.00
N GLU A 272 33.88 -14.90 -8.43
CA GLU A 272 33.55 -15.13 -9.84
C GLU A 272 32.88 -13.92 -10.48
N MET A 273 31.94 -13.25 -9.80
CA MET A 273 31.30 -12.04 -10.32
C MET A 273 32.30 -10.93 -10.63
N GLY A 274 33.16 -10.62 -9.65
CA GLY A 274 34.17 -9.57 -9.83
C GLY A 274 35.21 -9.92 -10.91
N LYS A 275 35.57 -11.22 -11.04
CA LYS A 275 36.49 -11.71 -12.05
C LYS A 275 35.85 -11.64 -13.45
N ALA A 276 34.65 -12.19 -13.62
CA ALA A 276 33.93 -12.21 -14.90
C ALA A 276 33.68 -10.82 -15.47
N LEU A 277 33.31 -9.85 -14.61
CA LEU A 277 33.13 -8.46 -15.03
C LEU A 277 34.47 -7.85 -15.49
N ARG A 278 35.56 -8.03 -14.75
CA ARG A 278 36.87 -7.50 -15.12
C ARG A 278 37.41 -8.13 -16.40
N GLU A 279 37.28 -9.44 -16.57
CA GLU A 279 37.67 -10.16 -17.77
C GLU A 279 36.88 -9.72 -19.01
N SER A 280 35.65 -9.26 -18.79
CA SER A 280 34.77 -8.68 -19.82
C SER A 280 35.04 -7.18 -20.07
N GLY A 281 36.06 -6.58 -19.44
CA GLY A 281 36.45 -5.19 -19.63
C GLY A 281 35.64 -4.18 -18.81
N PHE A 282 34.94 -4.61 -17.76
CA PHE A 282 34.17 -3.69 -16.90
C PHE A 282 34.99 -3.23 -15.69
N GLU A 283 35.00 -1.94 -15.42
CA GLU A 283 35.49 -1.40 -14.16
C GLU A 283 34.45 -1.61 -13.07
N VAL A 284 34.76 -2.44 -12.06
CA VAL A 284 33.92 -2.70 -10.90
C VAL A 284 34.23 -1.69 -9.81
N LEU A 285 33.36 -0.69 -9.65
CA LEU A 285 33.51 0.38 -8.66
C LEU A 285 33.21 -0.10 -7.24
N SER A 286 32.22 -0.96 -7.08
CA SER A 286 31.93 -1.60 -5.78
C SER A 286 31.21 -2.92 -5.95
N LEU A 287 31.43 -3.84 -4.99
CA LEU A 287 30.77 -5.12 -4.88
C LEU A 287 30.57 -5.41 -3.40
N ARG A 288 29.31 -5.36 -2.93
CA ARG A 288 29.01 -5.55 -1.51
C ARG A 288 27.70 -6.32 -1.29
N LYS A 289 27.66 -7.09 -0.24
CA LYS A 289 26.42 -7.75 0.24
C LYS A 289 25.51 -6.69 0.85
N ILE A 290 24.23 -6.76 0.52
CA ILE A 290 23.20 -5.88 1.04
C ILE A 290 22.03 -6.69 1.60
N PRO A 291 21.26 -6.15 2.58
CA PRO A 291 20.00 -6.73 2.96
C PRO A 291 18.98 -6.55 1.83
N PRO A 292 18.06 -7.52 1.61
CA PRO A 292 17.01 -7.38 0.61
C PRO A 292 16.04 -6.26 0.97
N SER A 293 15.61 -5.50 -0.03
CA SER A 293 14.47 -4.60 0.03
C SER A 293 13.17 -5.32 -0.31
N LEU A 294 12.01 -4.70 -0.03
CA LEU A 294 10.72 -5.24 -0.48
C LEU A 294 10.62 -5.31 -2.01
N GLU A 295 11.32 -4.41 -2.73
CA GLU A 295 11.37 -4.40 -4.19
C GLU A 295 12.11 -5.63 -4.72
N ASP A 296 13.23 -5.99 -4.11
CA ASP A 296 13.99 -7.21 -4.46
C ASP A 296 13.12 -8.46 -4.28
N VAL A 297 12.40 -8.55 -3.14
CA VAL A 297 11.50 -9.67 -2.86
C VAL A 297 10.37 -9.70 -3.88
N PHE A 298 9.75 -8.56 -4.16
CA PHE A 298 8.65 -8.49 -5.12
C PHE A 298 9.09 -9.00 -6.50
N ILE A 299 10.22 -8.50 -7.01
CA ILE A 299 10.78 -8.92 -8.32
C ILE A 299 11.14 -10.42 -8.32
N ALA A 300 11.65 -10.95 -7.20
CA ALA A 300 12.01 -12.36 -7.09
C ALA A 300 10.79 -13.29 -6.96
N THR A 301 9.66 -12.78 -6.47
CA THR A 301 8.45 -13.57 -6.17
C THR A 301 7.44 -13.55 -7.34
N VAL A 302 7.47 -12.51 -8.16
CA VAL A 302 6.57 -12.40 -9.33
C VAL A 302 6.91 -13.49 -10.35
N PRO A 303 5.95 -14.35 -10.74
CA PRO A 303 6.15 -15.34 -11.80
C PRO A 303 6.57 -14.65 -13.12
N LYS A 304 7.58 -15.20 -13.77
CA LYS A 304 8.06 -14.73 -15.09
C LYS A 304 7.10 -15.08 -16.20
#